data_67f0ac6f0cf9657eea9e303fc30b2b26
#
_entry.id   67f0ac6f0cf9657eea9e303fc30b2b26
#
_cell.length_a   1.000
_cell.length_b   1.000
_cell.length_c   1.000
_cell.angle_alpha   90.00
_cell.angle_beta   90.00
_cell.angle_gamma   90.00
#
_symmetry.space_group_name_H-M   'P 1'
#
loop_
_entity.id
_entity.type
_entity.pdbx_description
1 polymer ?
#
loop_
_entity_poly.entity_id
_entity_poly.type
_entity_poly.pdbx_seq_one_letter_code
_entity_poly.pdbx_strand_id
1 'polypeptide(L)'
;MSNATLYKLINVLRRVSAERAIIYRCFELIPEGGFVVQSADWINLPVRPESMNHHERQLWELFCEEAPDQRSKPYASIEEAIAAFDAEFGN
;
A
#
# COMPACT_ATOMS: atom_id res chain seq x y z
N MET A 1 -16.14 -23.27 -9.10
CA MET A 1 -15.70 -22.73 -7.82
C MET A 1 -14.76 -21.57 -8.02
N SER A 2 -15.05 -20.49 -7.41
CA SER A 2 -14.19 -19.32 -7.49
C SER A 2 -12.93 -19.53 -6.65
N ASN A 3 -11.78 -19.22 -7.22
CA ASN A 3 -10.51 -19.23 -6.52
C ASN A 3 -10.08 -17.79 -6.29
N ALA A 4 -10.95 -17.03 -5.64
CA ALA A 4 -10.64 -15.64 -5.38
C ALA A 4 -9.33 -15.54 -4.58
N THR A 5 -8.46 -14.68 -5.05
CA THR A 5 -7.21 -14.38 -4.36
C THR A 5 -7.52 -13.72 -3.02
N LEU A 6 -6.82 -14.14 -1.99
CA LEU A 6 -6.84 -13.46 -0.72
C LEU A 6 -5.70 -12.46 -0.68
N TYR A 7 -5.90 -11.37 0.01
CA TYR A 7 -4.91 -10.31 0.11
C TYR A 7 -4.60 -10.05 1.58
N LYS A 8 -3.34 -10.17 1.94
CA LYS A 8 -2.90 -9.83 3.29
C LYS A 8 -2.38 -8.42 3.29
N LEU A 9 -3.02 -7.54 4.03
CA LEU A 9 -2.60 -6.15 4.14
C LEU A 9 -1.33 -6.06 5.00
N ILE A 10 -0.32 -5.38 4.47
CA ILE A 10 0.93 -5.13 5.16
C ILE A 10 1.22 -3.65 5.06
N ASN A 11 1.26 -2.97 6.20
CA ASN A 11 1.61 -1.57 6.25
C ASN A 11 3.11 -1.44 6.49
N VAL A 12 3.79 -0.76 5.58
CA VAL A 12 5.23 -0.53 5.70
C VAL A 12 5.44 0.96 5.90
N LEU A 13 6.22 1.32 6.91
CA LEU A 13 6.38 2.71 7.31
C LEU A 13 7.82 3.16 7.02
N ARG A 14 7.95 4.35 6.45
CA ARG A 14 9.25 5.00 6.31
C ARG A 14 9.25 6.28 7.10
N ARG A 15 10.17 6.39 8.05
CA ARG A 15 10.35 7.63 8.80
C ARG A 15 11.23 8.55 7.95
N VAL A 16 10.67 9.69 7.57
CA VAL A 16 11.40 10.65 6.72
C VAL A 16 12.10 11.70 7.59
N SER A 17 11.43 12.16 8.64
CA SER A 17 11.99 13.14 9.57
C SER A 17 11.30 12.99 10.91
N ALA A 18 11.63 13.87 11.85
CA ALA A 18 10.97 13.86 13.15
C ALA A 18 9.47 14.18 13.06
N GLU A 19 9.03 14.77 11.94
CA GLU A 19 7.66 15.26 11.80
C GLU A 19 6.92 14.63 10.64
N ARG A 20 7.58 13.80 9.83
CA ARG A 20 6.97 13.24 8.61
C ARG A 20 7.34 11.78 8.43
N ALA A 21 6.37 11.03 7.91
CA ALA A 21 6.55 9.64 7.55
C ALA A 21 5.73 9.30 6.32
N ILE A 22 6.05 8.19 5.70
CA ILE A 22 5.24 7.63 4.61
C ILE A 22 4.73 6.28 5.08
N ILE A 23 3.44 6.01 4.83
CA ILE A 23 2.88 4.69 5.03
C ILE A 23 2.55 4.09 3.66
N TYR A 24 3.14 2.92 3.38
CA TYR A 24 2.87 2.18 2.16
C TYR A 24 1.82 1.12 2.47
N ARG A 25 0.74 1.11 1.70
CA ARG A 25 -0.30 0.08 1.81
C ARG A 25 0.04 -1.02 0.83
N CYS A 26 0.53 -2.12 1.36
CA CYS A 26 1.01 -3.23 0.55
C CYS A 26 0.13 -4.45 0.77
N PHE A 27 0.13 -5.35 -0.21
CA PHE A 27 -0.62 -6.60 -0.10
C PHE A 27 0.25 -7.77 -0.55
N GLU A 28 0.16 -8.86 0.20
CA GLU A 28 0.68 -10.15 -0.22
C GLU A 28 -0.46 -10.94 -0.81
N LEU A 29 -0.24 -11.54 -1.98
CA LEU A 29 -1.25 -12.34 -2.67
C LEU A 29 -1.21 -13.77 -2.15
N ILE A 30 -2.37 -14.32 -1.82
CA ILE A 30 -2.51 -15.66 -1.27
C ILE A 30 -3.53 -16.43 -2.11
N PRO A 31 -3.20 -17.61 -2.64
CA PRO A 31 -1.98 -18.41 -2.45
C PRO A 31 -0.88 -18.13 -3.47
N GLU A 32 -1.09 -17.25 -4.43
CA GLU A 32 -0.15 -17.05 -5.54
C GLU A 32 1.21 -16.57 -5.11
N GLY A 33 1.26 -15.83 -4.01
CA GLY A 33 2.48 -15.21 -3.56
C GLY A 33 2.75 -13.91 -4.32
N GLY A 34 3.77 -13.19 -3.86
CA GLY A 34 4.12 -11.91 -4.45
C GLY A 34 3.53 -10.75 -3.68
N PHE A 35 4.10 -9.58 -3.91
CA PHE A 35 3.78 -8.37 -3.14
C PHE A 35 3.50 -7.22 -4.10
N VAL A 36 2.47 -6.44 -3.79
CA VAL A 36 2.12 -5.25 -4.55
C VAL A 36 1.98 -4.07 -3.59
N VAL A 37 2.23 -2.87 -4.10
CA VAL A 37 1.95 -1.63 -3.36
C VAL A 37 0.74 -0.98 -3.99
N GLN A 38 -0.30 -0.77 -3.20
CA GLN A 38 -1.50 -0.11 -3.69
C GLN A 38 -1.39 1.41 -3.63
N SER A 39 -0.84 1.93 -2.53
CA SER A 39 -0.77 3.37 -2.35
C SER A 39 0.28 3.72 -1.30
N ALA A 40 0.64 5.00 -1.27
CA ALA A 40 1.50 5.55 -0.24
C ALA A 40 0.91 6.88 0.21
N ASP A 41 0.88 7.08 1.52
CA ASP A 41 0.31 8.29 2.10
C ASP A 41 1.34 8.98 2.97
N TRP A 42 1.39 10.30 2.86
CA TRP A 42 2.23 11.10 3.73
C TRP A 42 1.51 11.36 5.05
N ILE A 43 2.23 11.14 6.14
CA ILE A 43 1.75 11.45 7.48
C ILE A 43 2.60 12.58 8.02
N ASN A 44 1.96 13.69 8.35
CA ASN A 44 2.64 14.87 8.89
C ASN A 44 2.14 15.14 10.30
N LEU A 45 3.05 15.50 11.19
CA LEU A 45 2.65 15.88 12.53
C LEU A 45 2.23 17.36 12.57
N PRO A 46 1.24 17.71 13.41
CA PRO A 46 0.46 16.82 14.25
C PRO A 46 -0.54 16.01 13.41
N VAL A 47 -0.77 14.77 13.81
CA VAL A 47 -1.71 13.90 13.10
C VAL A 47 -3.13 14.37 13.39
N ARG A 48 -3.91 14.52 12.32
CA ARG A 48 -5.31 14.94 12.42
C ARG A 48 -6.23 13.77 12.19
N PRO A 49 -7.25 13.58 13.03
CA PRO A 49 -8.18 12.46 12.85
C PRO A 49 -8.84 12.44 11.48
N GLU A 50 -9.17 13.61 10.93
CA GLU A 50 -9.80 13.70 9.61
C GLU A 50 -8.90 13.13 8.52
N SER A 51 -7.60 13.44 8.59
CA SER A 51 -6.64 12.93 7.60
C SER A 51 -6.51 11.41 7.70
N MET A 52 -6.44 10.89 8.93
CA MET A 52 -6.33 9.45 9.13
C MET A 52 -7.59 8.74 8.65
N ASN A 53 -8.76 9.30 8.93
CA ASN A 53 -10.01 8.73 8.45
C ASN A 53 -10.09 8.73 6.94
N HIS A 54 -9.61 9.80 6.30
CA HIS A 54 -9.57 9.90 4.85
C HIS A 54 -8.67 8.81 4.25
N HIS A 55 -7.48 8.63 4.82
CA HIS A 55 -6.54 7.60 4.33
C HIS A 55 -7.10 6.20 4.51
N GLU A 56 -7.76 5.94 5.63
CA GLU A 56 -8.36 4.63 5.90
C GLU A 56 -9.49 4.34 4.92
N ARG A 57 -10.35 5.31 4.68
CA ARG A 57 -11.45 5.14 3.74
C ARG A 57 -10.92 4.93 2.33
N GLN A 58 -9.89 5.67 1.93
CA GLN A 58 -9.29 5.54 0.62
C GLN A 58 -8.71 4.14 0.41
N LEU A 59 -8.11 3.57 1.44
CA LEU A 59 -7.60 2.20 1.38
C LEU A 59 -8.69 1.22 0.91
N TRP A 60 -9.87 1.30 1.55
CA TRP A 60 -10.96 0.39 1.21
C TRP A 60 -11.58 0.69 -0.15
N GLU A 61 -11.73 1.96 -0.48
CA GLU A 61 -12.28 2.35 -1.78
C GLU A 61 -11.41 1.86 -2.92
N LEU A 62 -10.10 2.07 -2.81
CA LEU A 62 -9.19 1.60 -3.85
C LEU A 62 -9.16 0.08 -3.93
N PHE A 63 -9.15 -0.57 -2.77
CA PHE A 63 -9.09 -2.04 -2.74
C PHE A 63 -10.32 -2.67 -3.41
N CYS A 64 -11.50 -2.11 -3.15
CA CYS A 64 -12.74 -2.65 -3.70
C CYS A 64 -12.97 -2.24 -5.17
N GLU A 65 -12.44 -1.08 -5.55
CA GLU A 65 -12.61 -0.59 -6.91
C GLU A 65 -11.87 -1.44 -7.92
N GLU A 66 -10.66 -1.84 -7.57
CA GLU A 66 -9.83 -2.65 -8.46
C GLU A 66 -8.88 -3.48 -7.63
N ALA A 67 -8.72 -4.75 -7.97
CA ALA A 67 -7.80 -5.62 -7.25
C ALA A 67 -6.37 -5.07 -7.33
N PRO A 68 -5.61 -5.14 -6.23
CA PRO A 68 -4.25 -4.58 -6.20
C PRO A 68 -3.32 -5.13 -7.29
N ASP A 69 -3.44 -6.41 -7.62
CA ASP A 69 -2.60 -7.03 -8.65
C ASP A 69 -3.03 -6.67 -10.07
N GLN A 70 -4.18 -6.02 -10.22
CA GLN A 70 -4.60 -5.45 -11.50
C GLN A 70 -3.98 -4.06 -11.70
N ARG A 71 -3.65 -3.37 -10.61
CA ARG A 71 -3.02 -2.05 -10.67
C ARG A 71 -1.53 -2.13 -10.89
N SER A 72 -0.91 -3.20 -10.40
CA SER A 72 0.54 -3.34 -10.39
C SER A 72 0.89 -4.82 -10.42
N LYS A 73 1.94 -5.18 -11.13
CA LYS A 73 2.38 -6.56 -11.13
C LYS A 73 2.99 -6.92 -9.78
N PRO A 74 2.82 -8.17 -9.33
CA PRO A 74 3.45 -8.60 -8.09
C PRO A 74 4.97 -8.68 -8.21
N TYR A 75 5.64 -8.40 -7.11
CA TYR A 75 7.10 -8.51 -6.99
C TYR A 75 7.45 -9.61 -5.99
N ALA A 76 8.68 -10.10 -6.08
CA ALA A 76 9.11 -11.22 -5.24
C ALA A 76 9.28 -10.82 -3.77
N SER A 77 9.52 -9.54 -3.50
CA SER A 77 9.67 -9.06 -2.12
C SER A 77 8.99 -7.70 -1.96
N ILE A 78 8.71 -7.37 -0.71
CA ILE A 78 8.14 -6.07 -0.38
C ILE A 78 9.10 -4.95 -0.72
N GLU A 79 10.40 -5.16 -0.50
CA GLU A 79 11.40 -4.15 -0.82
C GLU A 79 11.41 -3.83 -2.31
N GLU A 80 11.33 -4.86 -3.15
CA GLU A 80 11.28 -4.65 -4.59
C GLU A 80 10.02 -3.91 -5.01
N ALA A 81 8.88 -4.28 -4.41
CA ALA A 81 7.61 -3.64 -4.72
C ALA A 81 7.64 -2.16 -4.35
N ILE A 82 8.19 -1.83 -3.19
CA ILE A 82 8.27 -0.44 -2.73
C ILE A 82 9.26 0.34 -3.60
N ALA A 83 10.40 -0.26 -3.95
CA ALA A 83 11.38 0.41 -4.80
C ALA A 83 10.79 0.74 -6.17
N ALA A 84 10.02 -0.18 -6.74
CA ALA A 84 9.37 0.05 -8.03
C ALA A 84 8.30 1.15 -7.92
N PHE A 85 7.54 1.14 -6.83
CA PHE A 85 6.52 2.17 -6.58
C PHE A 85 7.17 3.55 -6.44
N ASP A 86 8.24 3.64 -5.66
CA ASP A 86 8.95 4.91 -5.47
C ASP A 86 9.52 5.43 -6.78
N ALA A 87 10.05 4.54 -7.61
CA ALA A 87 10.62 4.93 -8.90
C ALA A 87 9.53 5.46 -9.84
N GLU A 88 8.35 4.85 -9.81
CA GLU A 88 7.25 5.24 -10.69
C GLU A 88 6.62 6.55 -10.25
N PHE A 89 6.44 6.76 -8.95
CA PHE A 89 5.70 7.90 -8.42
C PHE A 89 6.60 8.98 -7.80
N GLY A 90 7.91 8.83 -7.87
CA GLY A 90 8.82 9.87 -7.46
C GLY A 90 8.96 10.07 -5.96
N ASN A 91 8.69 9.04 -5.18
CA ASN A 91 8.81 9.14 -3.71
C ASN A 91 10.24 8.98 -3.23
#